data_108ded28171d1e147a85f1a332d87893
#
_entry.id   108ded28171d1e147a85f1a332d87893
#
_cell.length_a   1.000
_cell.length_b   1.000
_cell.length_c   1.000
_cell.angle_alpha   90.00
_cell.angle_beta   90.00
_cell.angle_gamma   90.00
#
_symmetry.space_group_name_H-M   'P 1'
#
loop_
_entity.id
_entity.type
_entity.pdbx_description
1 polymer ?
#
loop_
_entity_poly.entity_id
_entity_poly.type
_entity_poly.pdbx_seq_one_letter_code
_entity_poly.pdbx_strand_id
1 'polypeptide(L)'
;VIGGFTPPLLLRALSRLVLEASRKKGGLWNEYPSVVREEGNPKALSLMHEIFEAGDAVWRGLGTIRGSGLYISGKYEFLDAGSRNLTEDVMPKGCCCASVLTGRMVPQNCPCFGKACTPDHPVGACMVSGEGACSITYRGG
;
A
#
# COMPACT_ATOMS: atom_id res chain seq x y z
N VAL A 1 -3.40 2.58 12.67
CA VAL A 1 -2.47 3.22 13.62
C VAL A 1 -1.29 3.79 12.87
N ILE A 2 -0.94 5.04 13.13
CA ILE A 2 0.25 5.70 12.60
C ILE A 2 1.35 5.56 13.65
N GLY A 3 2.50 5.00 13.29
CA GLY A 3 3.64 4.79 14.19
C GLY A 3 4.92 5.40 13.63
N GLY A 4 5.87 5.68 14.52
CA GLY A 4 7.22 6.11 14.13
C GLY A 4 8.19 4.92 14.04
N PHE A 5 9.42 5.19 13.61
CA PHE A 5 10.42 4.16 13.29
C PHE A 5 11.42 3.87 14.42
N THR A 6 11.34 4.58 15.55
CA THR A 6 12.17 4.25 16.71
C THR A 6 11.54 3.15 17.56
N PRO A 7 12.32 2.32 18.28
CA PRO A 7 11.78 1.24 19.08
C PRO A 7 10.65 1.64 20.04
N PRO A 8 10.72 2.74 20.79
CA PRO A 8 9.62 3.17 21.66
C PRO A 8 8.34 3.51 20.89
N LEU A 9 8.46 4.17 19.72
CA LEU A 9 7.32 4.55 18.91
C LEU A 9 6.68 3.34 18.23
N LEU A 10 7.49 2.36 17.80
CA LEU A 10 6.99 1.08 17.27
C LEU A 10 6.23 0.32 18.36
N LEU A 11 6.76 0.19 19.57
CA LEU A 11 6.09 -0.47 20.68
C LEU A 11 4.75 0.18 21.02
N ARG A 12 4.69 1.52 21.02
CA ARG A 12 3.44 2.26 21.23
C ARG A 12 2.42 1.93 20.14
N ALA A 13 2.83 1.98 18.88
CA ALA A 13 1.94 1.68 17.75
C ALA A 13 1.44 0.22 17.80
N LEU A 14 2.32 -0.75 18.08
CA LEU A 14 1.95 -2.15 18.23
C LEU A 14 1.00 -2.37 19.41
N SER A 15 1.28 -1.76 20.55
CA SER A 15 0.40 -1.84 21.73
C SER A 15 -1.00 -1.30 21.42
N ARG A 16 -1.08 -0.18 20.68
CA ARG A 16 -2.35 0.38 20.23
C ARG A 16 -3.07 -0.57 19.27
N LEU A 17 -2.37 -1.15 18.30
CA LEU A 17 -2.95 -2.11 17.37
C LEU A 17 -3.56 -3.32 18.08
N VAL A 18 -2.84 -3.92 19.02
CA VAL A 18 -3.32 -5.06 19.82
C VAL A 18 -4.57 -4.66 20.61
N LEU A 19 -4.54 -3.50 21.25
CA LEU A 19 -5.68 -3.00 22.05
C LEU A 19 -6.92 -2.79 21.17
N GLU A 20 -6.79 -2.15 20.02
CA GLU A 20 -7.93 -1.88 19.14
C GLU A 20 -8.44 -3.16 18.47
N ALA A 21 -7.56 -4.07 18.11
CA ALA A 21 -7.94 -5.40 17.61
C ALA A 21 -8.73 -6.19 18.66
N SER A 22 -8.32 -6.17 19.94
CA SER A 22 -9.05 -6.82 21.02
C SER A 22 -10.45 -6.24 21.26
N ARG A 23 -10.59 -4.94 21.04
CA ARG A 23 -11.87 -4.22 21.16
C ARG A 23 -12.77 -4.37 19.93
N LYS A 24 -12.28 -4.94 18.85
CA LYS A 24 -12.94 -5.03 17.54
C LYS A 24 -13.46 -3.67 17.03
N LYS A 25 -12.72 -2.60 17.35
CA LYS A 25 -13.05 -1.23 16.93
C LYS A 25 -12.07 -0.77 15.87
N GLY A 26 -12.59 -0.27 14.75
CA GLY A 26 -11.81 0.45 13.76
C GLY A 26 -11.64 1.93 14.17
N GLY A 27 -10.55 2.56 13.75
CA GLY A 27 -10.31 3.97 13.99
C GLY A 27 -8.94 4.42 13.49
N LEU A 28 -8.75 5.74 13.45
CA LEU A 28 -7.48 6.36 13.15
C LEU A 28 -6.80 6.77 14.46
N TRP A 29 -5.61 6.22 14.71
CA TRP A 29 -4.83 6.48 15.91
C TRP A 29 -3.44 6.97 15.52
N ASN A 30 -3.09 8.18 15.95
CA ASN A 30 -1.78 8.77 15.69
C ASN A 30 -0.89 8.62 16.94
N GLU A 31 0.05 7.69 16.88
CA GLU A 31 1.09 7.47 17.91
C GLU A 31 2.42 8.14 17.54
N TYR A 32 2.40 9.04 16.52
CA TYR A 32 3.57 9.81 16.08
C TYR A 32 3.25 11.31 15.87
N PRO A 33 2.63 11.98 16.84
CA PRO A 33 2.14 13.36 16.69
C PRO A 33 3.26 14.40 16.52
N SER A 34 4.50 14.06 16.90
CA SER A 34 5.65 14.97 16.72
C SER A 34 6.00 15.22 15.24
N VAL A 35 5.62 14.32 14.35
CA VAL A 35 5.88 14.44 12.90
C VAL A 35 4.59 14.46 12.11
N VAL A 36 3.64 13.59 12.45
CA VAL A 36 2.37 13.47 11.74
C VAL A 36 1.33 14.35 12.43
N ARG A 37 0.94 15.41 11.76
CA ARG A 37 -0.08 16.36 12.23
C ARG A 37 -1.42 16.03 11.61
N GLU A 38 -2.50 16.38 12.27
CA GLU A 38 -3.86 16.14 11.76
C GLU A 38 -4.12 16.92 10.46
N GLU A 39 -3.68 18.17 10.42
CA GLU A 39 -3.77 19.04 9.25
C GLU A 39 -2.76 18.69 8.13
N GLY A 40 -1.84 17.75 8.38
CA GLY A 40 -0.74 17.43 7.48
C GLY A 40 0.31 18.54 7.37
N ASN A 41 1.02 18.58 6.25
CA ASN A 41 1.94 19.67 5.91
C ASN A 41 1.24 20.60 4.89
N PRO A 42 0.81 21.81 5.30
CA PRO A 42 0.04 22.69 4.44
C PRO A 42 0.77 23.05 3.12
N LYS A 43 2.09 23.26 3.17
CA LYS A 43 2.88 23.54 1.98
C LYS A 43 2.91 22.37 1.00
N ALA A 44 3.10 21.15 1.51
CA ALA A 44 3.10 19.94 0.69
C ALA A 44 1.71 19.70 0.09
N LEU A 45 0.65 19.85 0.87
CA LEU A 45 -0.73 19.71 0.40
C LEU A 45 -1.07 20.74 -0.68
N SER A 46 -0.65 22.02 -0.49
CA SER A 46 -0.85 23.04 -1.50
C SER A 46 -0.16 22.71 -2.83
N LEU A 47 1.09 22.23 -2.79
CA LEU A 47 1.81 21.80 -3.98
C LEU A 47 1.16 20.58 -4.63
N MET A 48 0.71 19.62 -3.83
CA MET A 48 0.02 18.45 -4.37
C MET A 48 -1.27 18.85 -5.08
N HIS A 49 -2.08 19.74 -4.51
CA HIS A 49 -3.31 20.21 -5.14
C HIS A 49 -3.06 21.08 -6.35
N GLU A 50 -1.92 21.76 -6.42
CA GLU A 50 -1.54 22.55 -7.59
C GLU A 50 -1.12 21.67 -8.77
N ILE A 51 -0.31 20.63 -8.48
CA ILE A 51 0.35 19.82 -9.51
C ILE A 51 -0.51 18.61 -9.91
N PHE A 52 -1.25 18.04 -8.98
CA PHE A 52 -1.97 16.79 -9.19
C PHE A 52 -3.48 16.94 -9.11
N GLU A 53 -4.18 16.13 -9.86
CA GLU A 53 -5.61 15.90 -9.77
C GLU A 53 -5.90 14.44 -9.44
N ALA A 54 -6.96 14.21 -8.65
CA ALA A 54 -7.38 12.85 -8.30
C ALA A 54 -8.14 12.22 -9.48
N GLY A 55 -7.86 10.96 -9.74
CA GLY A 55 -8.55 10.17 -10.76
C GLY A 55 -8.64 8.70 -10.39
N ASP A 56 -9.38 7.94 -11.17
CA ASP A 56 -9.51 6.51 -10.98
C ASP A 56 -8.19 5.83 -11.33
N ALA A 57 -7.76 4.88 -10.51
CA ALA A 57 -6.53 4.13 -10.74
C ALA A 57 -6.76 2.63 -10.67
N VAL A 58 -6.05 1.91 -11.53
CA VAL A 58 -6.05 0.44 -11.53
C VAL A 58 -4.96 -0.05 -10.59
N TRP A 59 -5.37 -0.71 -9.52
CA TRP A 59 -4.47 -1.28 -8.52
C TRP A 59 -4.31 -2.77 -8.74
N ARG A 60 -3.08 -3.21 -8.84
CA ARG A 60 -2.76 -4.61 -9.12
C ARG A 60 -3.44 -5.55 -8.12
N GLY A 61 -4.32 -6.41 -8.64
CA GLY A 61 -5.08 -7.36 -7.86
C GLY A 61 -6.31 -6.82 -7.13
N LEU A 62 -6.50 -5.50 -7.08
CA LEU A 62 -7.66 -4.87 -6.45
C LEU A 62 -8.64 -4.31 -7.49
N GLY A 63 -8.20 -4.16 -8.75
CA GLY A 63 -8.98 -3.55 -9.82
C GLY A 63 -9.01 -2.03 -9.73
N THR A 64 -9.98 -1.43 -10.41
CA THR A 64 -10.15 0.03 -10.44
C THR A 64 -10.75 0.54 -9.14
N ILE A 65 -10.07 1.50 -8.51
CA ILE A 65 -10.56 2.21 -7.32
C ILE A 65 -10.74 3.68 -7.69
N ARG A 66 -11.96 4.19 -7.52
CA ARG A 66 -12.33 5.56 -7.88
C ARG A 66 -11.55 6.58 -7.04
N GLY A 67 -11.02 7.60 -7.72
CA GLY A 67 -10.32 8.72 -7.10
C GLY A 67 -9.07 8.34 -6.30
N SER A 68 -8.49 7.17 -6.55
CA SER A 68 -7.35 6.64 -5.78
C SER A 68 -5.99 6.88 -6.42
N GLY A 69 -5.95 7.43 -7.61
CA GLY A 69 -4.74 7.83 -8.31
C GLY A 69 -4.53 9.33 -8.25
N LEU A 70 -3.27 9.74 -8.36
CA LEU A 70 -2.89 11.12 -8.55
C LEU A 70 -2.25 11.24 -9.95
N TYR A 71 -2.82 12.09 -10.77
CA TYR A 71 -2.36 12.37 -12.14
C TYR A 71 -1.89 13.81 -12.23
N ILE A 72 -0.92 14.07 -13.10
CA ILE A 72 -0.49 15.43 -13.35
C ILE A 72 -1.67 16.22 -13.92
N SER A 73 -1.95 17.39 -13.33
CA SER A 73 -3.05 18.26 -13.76
C SER A 73 -2.80 18.80 -15.16
N GLY A 74 -3.86 19.13 -15.90
CA GLY A 74 -3.76 19.64 -17.27
C GLY A 74 -2.83 20.85 -17.42
N LYS A 75 -2.71 21.69 -16.38
CA LYS A 75 -1.77 22.82 -16.35
C LYS A 75 -0.31 22.40 -16.53
N TYR A 76 0.05 21.19 -16.09
CA TYR A 76 1.41 20.65 -16.13
C TYR A 76 1.54 19.42 -17.04
N GLU A 77 0.56 19.18 -17.91
CA GLU A 77 0.52 18.02 -18.81
C GLU A 77 1.80 17.86 -19.66
N PHE A 78 2.44 18.98 -20.02
CA PHE A 78 3.72 18.97 -20.76
C PHE A 78 4.88 18.31 -20.00
N LEU A 79 4.75 18.08 -18.70
CA LEU A 79 5.71 17.36 -17.85
C LEU A 79 5.31 15.89 -17.62
N ASP A 80 4.14 15.47 -18.09
CA ASP A 80 3.66 14.09 -17.89
C ASP A 80 4.34 13.14 -18.89
N ALA A 81 5.03 12.15 -18.39
CA ALA A 81 5.66 11.09 -19.18
C ALA A 81 4.67 10.03 -19.70
N GLY A 82 3.37 10.27 -19.60
CA GLY A 82 2.32 9.35 -20.04
C GLY A 82 1.72 8.50 -18.93
N SER A 83 1.58 9.05 -17.73
CA SER A 83 1.03 8.36 -16.55
C SER A 83 -0.37 7.79 -16.76
N ARG A 84 -1.17 8.36 -17.68
CA ARG A 84 -2.53 7.91 -18.01
C ARG A 84 -2.59 6.77 -19.04
N ASN A 85 -1.46 6.42 -19.64
CA ASN A 85 -1.37 5.41 -20.69
C ASN A 85 -1.12 4.00 -20.16
N LEU A 86 -1.33 3.78 -18.86
CA LEU A 86 -1.20 2.46 -18.25
C LEU A 86 -2.32 1.55 -18.73
N THR A 87 -1.94 0.45 -19.39
CA THR A 87 -2.86 -0.58 -19.86
C THR A 87 -3.37 -1.43 -18.69
N GLU A 88 -4.46 -2.17 -18.93
CA GLU A 88 -5.07 -3.04 -17.92
C GLU A 88 -4.04 -3.97 -17.27
N ASP A 89 -4.11 -4.04 -15.95
CA ASP A 89 -3.32 -4.98 -15.15
C ASP A 89 -4.04 -6.32 -15.07
N VAL A 90 -3.50 -7.31 -15.77
CA VAL A 90 -4.03 -8.67 -15.74
C VAL A 90 -3.40 -9.41 -14.55
N MET A 91 -4.23 -9.77 -13.57
CA MET A 91 -3.78 -10.63 -12.47
C MET A 91 -3.33 -12.00 -13.00
N PRO A 92 -2.12 -12.45 -12.65
CA PRO A 92 -1.65 -13.78 -12.99
C PRO A 92 -2.57 -14.86 -12.40
N LYS A 93 -2.90 -15.88 -13.21
CA LYS A 93 -3.77 -16.98 -12.79
C LYS A 93 -3.24 -17.66 -11.51
N GLY A 94 -4.13 -17.84 -10.54
CA GLY A 94 -3.84 -18.50 -9.27
C GLY A 94 -3.16 -17.62 -8.21
N CYS A 95 -2.76 -16.38 -8.53
CA CYS A 95 -2.20 -15.46 -7.56
C CYS A 95 -3.30 -14.84 -6.68
N CYS A 96 -3.13 -14.89 -5.36
CA CYS A 96 -4.06 -14.32 -4.38
C CYS A 96 -3.53 -13.01 -3.76
N CYS A 97 -2.73 -12.24 -4.51
CA CYS A 97 -2.08 -11.02 -4.02
C CYS A 97 -3.07 -10.03 -3.36
N ALA A 98 -4.23 -9.81 -3.97
CA ALA A 98 -5.29 -8.95 -3.42
C ALA A 98 -5.74 -9.39 -2.02
N SER A 99 -5.96 -10.69 -1.83
CA SER A 99 -6.38 -11.24 -0.54
C SER A 99 -5.28 -11.11 0.52
N VAL A 100 -4.01 -11.26 0.12
CA VAL A 100 -2.86 -11.06 1.00
C VAL A 100 -2.72 -9.58 1.38
N LEU A 101 -2.79 -8.66 0.41
CA LEU A 101 -2.67 -7.22 0.64
C LEU A 101 -3.78 -6.66 1.53
N THR A 102 -4.98 -7.24 1.45
CA THR A 102 -6.12 -6.83 2.27
C THR A 102 -6.21 -7.57 3.61
N GLY A 103 -5.22 -8.42 3.95
CA GLY A 103 -5.20 -9.17 5.20
C GLY A 103 -6.24 -10.31 5.31
N ARG A 104 -6.86 -10.68 4.19
CA ARG A 104 -7.85 -11.78 4.14
C ARG A 104 -7.21 -13.16 4.02
N MET A 105 -5.93 -13.20 3.69
CA MET A 105 -5.17 -14.44 3.50
C MET A 105 -3.72 -14.23 3.93
N VAL A 106 -3.13 -15.22 4.59
CA VAL A 106 -1.69 -15.25 4.84
C VAL A 106 -0.96 -15.72 3.58
N PRO A 107 0.29 -15.25 3.32
CA PRO A 107 1.04 -15.59 2.11
C PRO A 107 1.15 -17.08 1.82
N GLN A 108 1.38 -17.89 2.84
CA GLN A 108 1.55 -19.35 2.72
C GLN A 108 0.33 -20.08 2.16
N ASN A 109 -0.87 -19.50 2.29
CA ASN A 109 -2.11 -20.06 1.77
C ASN A 109 -2.34 -19.75 0.27
N CYS A 110 -1.50 -18.88 -0.32
CA CYS A 110 -1.58 -18.61 -1.76
C CYS A 110 -1.05 -19.84 -2.55
N PRO A 111 -1.82 -20.38 -3.52
CA PRO A 111 -1.40 -21.55 -4.29
C PRO A 111 -0.07 -21.38 -5.02
N CYS A 112 0.29 -20.15 -5.39
CA CYS A 112 1.55 -19.84 -6.07
C CYS A 112 2.74 -19.68 -5.12
N PHE A 113 2.51 -19.45 -3.82
CA PHE A 113 3.58 -19.12 -2.87
C PHE A 113 4.61 -20.24 -2.74
N GLY A 114 5.89 -19.88 -2.89
CA GLY A 114 7.01 -20.82 -2.79
C GLY A 114 7.07 -21.89 -3.90
N LYS A 115 6.22 -21.78 -4.91
CA LYS A 115 6.16 -22.69 -6.06
C LYS A 115 6.38 -21.90 -7.34
N ALA A 116 5.31 -21.47 -7.99
CA ALA A 116 5.37 -20.63 -9.18
C ALA A 116 5.75 -19.17 -8.85
N CYS A 117 5.62 -18.75 -7.59
CA CYS A 117 5.91 -17.39 -7.15
C CYS A 117 6.99 -17.40 -6.06
N THR A 118 8.18 -16.98 -6.42
CA THR A 118 9.39 -16.86 -5.56
C THR A 118 9.99 -15.46 -5.76
N PRO A 119 10.93 -15.01 -4.90
CA PRO A 119 11.64 -13.76 -5.13
C PRO A 119 12.37 -13.69 -6.48
N ASP A 120 12.88 -14.81 -6.99
CA ASP A 120 13.57 -14.89 -8.28
C ASP A 120 12.58 -14.90 -9.48
N HIS A 121 11.37 -15.39 -9.25
CA HIS A 121 10.29 -15.45 -10.25
C HIS A 121 8.98 -14.91 -9.64
N PRO A 122 8.89 -13.59 -9.40
CA PRO A 122 7.73 -13.02 -8.75
C PRO A 122 6.52 -12.97 -9.69
N VAL A 123 5.40 -13.56 -9.24
CA VAL A 123 4.13 -13.57 -9.97
C VAL A 123 3.23 -12.42 -9.51
N GLY A 124 3.06 -12.26 -8.21
CA GLY A 124 2.24 -11.20 -7.63
C GLY A 124 3.08 -10.01 -7.12
N ALA A 125 2.48 -8.82 -7.10
CA ALA A 125 3.13 -7.58 -6.65
C ALA A 125 3.75 -7.69 -5.24
N CYS A 126 3.12 -8.42 -4.33
CA CYS A 126 3.63 -8.63 -2.96
C CYS A 126 4.87 -9.54 -2.87
N MET A 127 5.32 -10.15 -3.98
CA MET A 127 6.57 -10.89 -4.06
C MET A 127 7.67 -10.09 -4.80
N VAL A 128 7.31 -9.12 -5.64
CA VAL A 128 8.27 -8.29 -6.41
C VAL A 128 9.11 -7.43 -5.48
N SER A 129 8.47 -6.73 -4.54
CA SER A 129 9.17 -5.89 -3.57
C SER A 129 9.73 -6.72 -2.42
N GLY A 130 10.99 -6.41 -2.02
CA GLY A 130 11.60 -6.99 -0.82
C GLY A 130 10.85 -6.68 0.47
N GLU A 131 10.01 -5.64 0.47
CA GLU A 131 9.16 -5.22 1.59
C GLU A 131 7.72 -5.76 1.46
N GLY A 132 7.42 -6.47 0.37
CA GLY A 132 6.10 -7.06 0.17
C GLY A 132 5.83 -8.23 1.12
N ALA A 133 4.57 -8.37 1.55
CA ALA A 133 4.19 -9.38 2.54
C ALA A 133 4.61 -10.81 2.16
N CYS A 134 4.47 -11.20 0.89
CA CYS A 134 4.92 -12.51 0.41
C CYS A 134 6.44 -12.63 0.45
N SER A 135 7.18 -11.60 0.01
CA SER A 135 8.64 -11.62 -0.01
C SER A 135 9.23 -11.70 1.41
N ILE A 136 8.71 -10.91 2.34
CA ILE A 136 9.13 -10.96 3.76
C ILE A 136 8.86 -12.35 4.36
N THR A 137 7.66 -12.89 4.14
CA THR A 137 7.28 -14.21 4.65
C THR A 137 8.15 -15.32 4.06
N TYR A 138 8.50 -15.22 2.77
CA TYR A 138 9.35 -16.21 2.10
C TYR A 138 10.78 -16.23 2.67
N ARG A 139 11.33 -15.07 3.03
CA ARG A 139 12.70 -14.93 3.56
C ARG A 139 12.80 -15.19 5.06
N GLY A 140 11.70 -15.05 5.78
CA GLY A 140 11.65 -15.23 7.25
C GLY A 140 11.15 -16.60 7.70
N GLY A 141 10.82 -17.49 6.74
CA GLY A 141 10.34 -18.84 7.02
C GLY A 141 11.45 -19.88 7.07
#